data_7d7eaae71e1725340f65c9f949d4f062
#
_entry.id   7d7eaae71e1725340f65c9f949d4f062
#
_cell.length_a   1.000
_cell.length_b   1.000
_cell.length_c   1.000
_cell.angle_alpha   90.00
_cell.angle_beta   90.00
_cell.angle_gamma   90.00
#
_symmetry.space_group_name_H-M   'P 1'
#
loop_
_entity.id
_entity.type
_entity.pdbx_description
1 polymer ?
#
loop_
_entity_poly.entity_id
_entity_poly.type
_entity_poly.pdbx_seq_one_letter_code
_entity_poly.pdbx_strand_id
1 'polypeptide(L)'
;SIFLENSILDKKDEYLKKGSEIITDIIKKINDEKIPNGDIIFFLPSVSECKKIASDLDEKLNDCFVMALYSGFPKDLEIFLSNAEEYKKINENYKRRIFISTNVAESSLTLENIVYVIDSGLEINILYEPNNNINLLKKELISQSNAKQRKGRTGRTNKGYCFHLYTEKELNNTHKYPPPNIKVINLQDICLLFMKLQSDIKQKD
;
A
#
# COMPACT_ATOMS: atom_id res chain seq x y z
N SER A 1 7.12 -12.38 10.49
CA SER A 1 6.05 -12.48 9.47
C SER A 1 5.07 -13.59 9.84
N ILE A 2 3.81 -13.36 9.59
CA ILE A 2 2.71 -14.30 9.81
C ILE A 2 1.96 -14.38 8.48
N PHE A 3 1.86 -15.59 7.91
CA PHE A 3 1.09 -15.87 6.71
C PHE A 3 -0.23 -16.57 7.08
N LEU A 4 -1.23 -16.47 6.20
CA LEU A 4 -2.44 -17.27 6.33
C LEU A 4 -2.13 -18.75 6.04
N GLU A 5 -2.84 -19.64 6.71
CA GLU A 5 -2.77 -21.08 6.44
C GLU A 5 -3.53 -21.46 5.14
N ASN A 6 -4.64 -20.78 4.88
CA ASN A 6 -5.48 -21.01 3.71
C ASN A 6 -5.65 -19.73 2.89
N SER A 7 -5.73 -19.87 1.56
CA SER A 7 -5.99 -18.76 0.65
C SER A 7 -7.36 -18.15 0.88
N ILE A 8 -7.42 -16.81 0.81
CA ILE A 8 -8.66 -16.02 0.80
C ILE A 8 -8.78 -15.16 -0.47
N LEU A 9 -7.82 -15.27 -1.38
CA LEU A 9 -7.73 -14.40 -2.57
C LEU A 9 -8.86 -14.62 -3.56
N ASP A 10 -9.38 -15.85 -3.64
CA ASP A 10 -10.51 -16.22 -4.49
C ASP A 10 -11.86 -15.72 -3.95
N LYS A 11 -11.90 -15.26 -2.71
CA LYS A 11 -13.11 -14.76 -2.07
C LYS A 11 -13.21 -13.25 -2.23
N LYS A 12 -14.30 -12.79 -2.82
CA LYS A 12 -14.54 -11.37 -3.05
C LYS A 12 -14.43 -10.58 -1.74
N ASP A 13 -13.53 -9.61 -1.72
CA ASP A 13 -13.35 -8.62 -0.63
C ASP A 13 -13.04 -9.20 0.77
N GLU A 14 -12.78 -10.51 0.88
CA GLU A 14 -12.46 -11.15 2.17
C GLU A 14 -11.20 -10.57 2.82
N TYR A 15 -10.20 -10.18 2.02
CA TYR A 15 -8.97 -9.55 2.52
C TYR A 15 -9.24 -8.18 3.16
N LEU A 16 -10.26 -7.42 2.72
CA LEU A 16 -10.66 -6.14 3.33
C LEU A 16 -11.19 -6.38 4.74
N LYS A 17 -12.11 -7.34 4.86
CA LYS A 17 -12.70 -7.74 6.14
C LYS A 17 -11.62 -8.26 7.08
N LYS A 18 -10.81 -9.21 6.62
CA LYS A 18 -9.75 -9.82 7.40
C LYS A 18 -8.70 -8.81 7.87
N GLY A 19 -8.28 -7.88 7.00
CA GLY A 19 -7.36 -6.80 7.35
C GLY A 19 -7.94 -5.88 8.42
N SER A 20 -9.19 -5.48 8.31
CA SER A 20 -9.88 -4.64 9.30
C SER A 20 -10.05 -5.34 10.65
N GLU A 21 -10.34 -6.66 10.65
CA GLU A 21 -10.40 -7.48 11.87
C GLU A 21 -9.03 -7.52 12.57
N ILE A 22 -7.95 -7.73 11.83
CA ILE A 22 -6.58 -7.75 12.37
C ILE A 22 -6.22 -6.38 12.96
N ILE A 23 -6.56 -5.26 12.30
CA ILE A 23 -6.33 -3.92 12.83
C ILE A 23 -7.06 -3.76 14.18
N THR A 24 -8.35 -4.10 14.23
CA THR A 24 -9.17 -3.98 15.45
C THR A 24 -8.61 -4.85 16.59
N ASP A 25 -8.15 -6.07 16.29
CA ASP A 25 -7.54 -6.97 17.27
C ASP A 25 -6.19 -6.44 17.78
N ILE A 26 -5.35 -5.89 16.90
CA ILE A 26 -4.10 -5.22 17.25
C ILE A 26 -4.39 -4.06 18.21
N ILE A 27 -5.32 -3.16 17.86
CA ILE A 27 -5.68 -2.01 18.71
C ILE A 27 -6.14 -2.45 20.09
N LYS A 28 -7.01 -3.47 20.15
CA LYS A 28 -7.47 -4.03 21.41
C LYS A 28 -6.31 -4.57 22.26
N LYS A 29 -5.40 -5.34 21.65
CA LYS A 29 -4.23 -5.91 22.34
C LYS A 29 -3.24 -4.84 22.80
N ILE A 30 -3.07 -3.74 22.05
CA ILE A 30 -2.26 -2.60 22.45
C ILE A 30 -2.91 -1.91 23.67
N ASN A 31 -4.22 -1.67 23.61
CA ASN A 31 -4.95 -1.01 24.69
C ASN A 31 -4.98 -1.88 25.98
N ASP A 32 -4.94 -3.20 25.85
CA ASP A 32 -4.77 -4.16 26.96
C ASP A 32 -3.29 -4.31 27.42
N GLU A 33 -2.36 -3.54 26.86
CA GLU A 33 -0.90 -3.60 27.13
C GLU A 33 -0.25 -4.97 26.86
N LYS A 34 -0.86 -5.79 26.01
CA LYS A 34 -0.37 -7.14 25.65
C LYS A 34 0.70 -7.13 24.58
N ILE A 35 0.72 -6.10 23.73
CA ILE A 35 1.67 -5.91 22.65
C ILE A 35 2.11 -4.44 22.60
N PRO A 36 3.30 -4.14 22.01
CA PRO A 36 3.84 -2.79 21.98
C PRO A 36 2.94 -1.83 21.20
N ASN A 37 2.88 -0.56 21.67
CA ASN A 37 2.22 0.50 20.92
C ASN A 37 3.03 0.84 19.66
N GLY A 38 2.34 1.26 18.60
CA GLY A 38 2.95 1.70 17.36
C GLY A 38 1.94 1.89 16.23
N ASP A 39 2.40 2.54 15.17
CA ASP A 39 1.57 2.83 14.02
C ASP A 39 1.38 1.58 13.15
N ILE A 40 0.25 1.57 12.43
CA ILE A 40 -0.18 0.46 11.59
C ILE A 40 -0.22 0.94 10.13
N ILE A 41 0.23 0.10 9.20
CA ILE A 41 -0.03 0.29 7.77
C ILE A 41 -0.72 -0.94 7.18
N PHE A 42 -1.77 -0.70 6.38
CA PHE A 42 -2.48 -1.73 5.63
C PHE A 42 -2.39 -1.44 4.14
N PHE A 43 -1.75 -2.33 3.39
CA PHE A 43 -1.58 -2.23 1.95
C PHE A 43 -2.77 -2.82 1.21
N LEU A 44 -3.40 -2.01 0.34
CA LEU A 44 -4.55 -2.36 -0.49
C LEU A 44 -4.29 -2.05 -1.97
N PRO A 45 -4.95 -2.75 -2.91
CA PRO A 45 -4.69 -2.59 -4.33
C PRO A 45 -5.25 -1.31 -4.95
N SER A 46 -6.30 -0.70 -4.39
CA SER A 46 -6.99 0.44 -5.02
C SER A 46 -7.24 1.61 -4.08
N VAL A 47 -7.32 2.81 -4.68
CA VAL A 47 -7.64 4.06 -3.96
C VAL A 47 -9.04 4.02 -3.34
N SER A 48 -10.01 3.45 -4.06
CA SER A 48 -11.40 3.33 -3.57
C SER A 48 -11.48 2.44 -2.32
N GLU A 49 -10.76 1.32 -2.31
CA GLU A 49 -10.68 0.44 -1.15
C GLU A 49 -9.97 1.14 0.02
N CYS A 50 -8.86 1.86 -0.25
CA CYS A 50 -8.17 2.62 0.79
C CYS A 50 -9.08 3.66 1.46
N LYS A 51 -9.81 4.44 0.68
CA LYS A 51 -10.74 5.45 1.19
C LYS A 51 -11.89 4.83 1.99
N LYS A 52 -12.47 3.75 1.47
CA LYS A 52 -13.56 3.03 2.15
C LYS A 52 -13.10 2.50 3.50
N ILE A 53 -12.01 1.74 3.54
CA ILE A 53 -11.52 1.14 4.79
C ILE A 53 -11.04 2.21 5.78
N ALA A 54 -10.44 3.31 5.29
CA ALA A 54 -10.05 4.42 6.16
C ALA A 54 -11.29 5.07 6.82
N SER A 55 -12.35 5.35 6.07
CA SER A 55 -13.61 5.88 6.60
C SER A 55 -14.25 4.93 7.61
N ASP A 56 -14.35 3.63 7.27
CA ASP A 56 -14.95 2.60 8.13
C ASP A 56 -14.19 2.43 9.48
N LEU A 57 -12.86 2.61 9.46
CA LEU A 57 -12.03 2.51 10.66
C LEU A 57 -12.04 3.81 11.48
N ASP A 58 -12.06 4.97 10.83
CA ASP A 58 -12.13 6.27 11.49
C ASP A 58 -13.43 6.41 12.31
N GLU A 59 -14.56 5.93 11.77
CA GLU A 59 -15.84 5.90 12.48
C GLU A 59 -15.83 4.96 13.72
N LYS A 60 -14.99 3.92 13.71
CA LYS A 60 -14.96 2.89 14.78
C LYS A 60 -13.90 3.12 15.84
N LEU A 61 -12.82 3.81 15.49
CA LEU A 61 -11.62 3.90 16.32
C LEU A 61 -11.37 5.35 16.76
N ASN A 62 -11.99 5.76 17.86
CA ASN A 62 -11.93 7.13 18.36
C ASN A 62 -10.56 7.58 18.88
N ASP A 63 -9.65 6.64 19.15
CA ASP A 63 -8.31 6.90 19.70
C ASP A 63 -7.18 6.74 18.66
N CYS A 64 -7.54 6.63 17.39
CA CYS A 64 -6.61 6.45 16.28
C CYS A 64 -6.81 7.53 15.21
N PHE A 65 -5.71 8.07 14.69
CA PHE A 65 -5.73 8.92 13.50
C PHE A 65 -5.64 8.04 12.25
N VAL A 66 -6.70 7.97 11.46
CA VAL A 66 -6.78 7.11 10.28
C VAL A 66 -6.61 7.94 9.00
N MET A 67 -5.72 7.50 8.10
CA MET A 67 -5.43 8.21 6.86
C MET A 67 -5.31 7.25 5.67
N ALA A 68 -5.93 7.60 4.54
CA ALA A 68 -5.74 6.92 3.26
C ALA A 68 -4.57 7.55 2.48
N LEU A 69 -3.59 6.71 2.06
CA LEU A 69 -2.42 7.11 1.29
C LEU A 69 -2.46 6.53 -0.13
N TYR A 70 -2.37 7.41 -1.12
CA TYR A 70 -2.41 7.03 -2.54
C TYR A 70 -1.69 8.08 -3.39
N SER A 71 -1.37 7.76 -4.62
CA SER A 71 -0.74 8.72 -5.53
C SER A 71 -1.65 9.94 -5.74
N GLY A 72 -1.12 11.14 -5.44
CA GLY A 72 -1.89 12.39 -5.53
C GLY A 72 -2.76 12.70 -4.31
N PHE A 73 -2.53 12.06 -3.15
CA PHE A 73 -3.15 12.53 -1.90
C PHE A 73 -2.72 13.98 -1.57
N PRO A 74 -3.53 14.75 -0.82
CA PRO A 74 -3.26 16.16 -0.55
C PRO A 74 -1.90 16.39 0.14
N LYS A 75 -1.10 17.33 -0.40
CA LYS A 75 0.26 17.60 0.11
C LYS A 75 0.28 18.21 1.51
N ASP A 76 -0.75 18.95 1.87
CA ASP A 76 -0.93 19.51 3.22
C ASP A 76 -1.02 18.46 4.31
N LEU A 77 -1.40 17.23 3.93
CA LEU A 77 -1.45 16.10 4.84
C LEU A 77 -0.08 15.38 5.01
N GLU A 78 0.94 15.73 4.22
CA GLU A 78 2.28 15.09 4.32
C GLU A 78 2.93 15.31 5.70
N ILE A 79 2.60 16.40 6.39
CA ILE A 79 3.11 16.68 7.73
C ILE A 79 2.77 15.57 8.74
N PHE A 80 1.62 14.92 8.58
CA PHE A 80 1.20 13.82 9.45
C PHE A 80 1.98 12.52 9.22
N LEU A 81 2.75 12.44 8.13
CA LEU A 81 3.59 11.28 7.82
C LEU A 81 4.93 11.32 8.54
N SER A 82 5.55 12.53 8.58
CA SER A 82 6.90 12.74 9.08
C SER A 82 6.94 13.14 10.56
N ASN A 83 5.86 13.71 11.10
CA ASN A 83 5.80 14.16 12.49
C ASN A 83 4.74 13.38 13.27
N ALA A 84 5.21 12.53 14.18
CA ALA A 84 4.33 11.68 14.99
C ALA A 84 3.45 12.46 15.97
N GLU A 85 3.76 13.74 16.26
CA GLU A 85 2.99 14.54 17.20
C GLU A 85 1.94 15.46 16.52
N GLU A 86 2.02 15.66 15.21
CA GLU A 86 1.11 16.58 14.51
C GLU A 86 -0.36 16.12 14.55
N TYR A 87 -0.62 14.82 14.49
CA TYR A 87 -1.98 14.31 14.56
C TYR A 87 -2.66 14.55 15.93
N LYS A 88 -1.86 14.67 17.00
CA LYS A 88 -2.37 15.01 18.34
C LYS A 88 -2.87 16.43 18.46
N LYS A 89 -2.41 17.35 17.59
CA LYS A 89 -2.95 18.71 17.52
C LYS A 89 -4.38 18.75 16.99
N ILE A 90 -4.79 17.73 16.19
CA ILE A 90 -6.18 17.60 15.72
C ILE A 90 -7.07 17.10 16.84
N ASN A 91 -6.60 16.07 17.57
CA ASN A 91 -7.29 15.48 18.70
C ASN A 91 -6.26 14.87 19.67
N GLU A 92 -6.20 15.43 20.88
CA GLU A 92 -5.26 14.97 21.95
C GLU A 92 -5.52 13.52 22.39
N ASN A 93 -6.73 12.97 22.11
CA ASN A 93 -7.04 11.57 22.41
C ASN A 93 -6.40 10.58 21.43
N TYR A 94 -5.90 11.03 20.29
CA TYR A 94 -5.23 10.15 19.36
C TYR A 94 -3.92 9.62 19.94
N LYS A 95 -3.81 8.28 19.96
CA LYS A 95 -2.65 7.56 20.52
C LYS A 95 -1.70 7.03 19.46
N ARG A 96 -2.19 6.84 18.22
CA ARG A 96 -1.44 6.25 17.11
C ARG A 96 -2.06 6.56 15.76
N ARG A 97 -1.29 6.29 14.69
CA ARG A 97 -1.74 6.45 13.31
C ARG A 97 -2.04 5.10 12.67
N ILE A 98 -3.04 5.09 11.78
CA ILE A 98 -3.36 3.95 10.93
C ILE A 98 -3.35 4.44 9.49
N PHE A 99 -2.45 3.92 8.68
CA PHE A 99 -2.32 4.25 7.27
C PHE A 99 -2.94 3.14 6.42
N ILE A 100 -3.92 3.48 5.59
CA ILE A 100 -4.49 2.58 4.60
C ILE A 100 -3.94 3.00 3.23
N SER A 101 -3.06 2.19 2.64
CA SER A 101 -2.20 2.66 1.56
C SER A 101 -2.23 1.77 0.33
N THR A 102 -2.14 2.41 -0.84
CA THR A 102 -1.71 1.70 -2.06
C THR A 102 -0.19 1.49 -2.04
N ASN A 103 0.37 0.99 -3.14
CA ASN A 103 1.82 0.82 -3.32
C ASN A 103 2.65 2.12 -3.20
N VAL A 104 2.02 3.30 -3.14
CA VAL A 104 2.72 4.57 -2.94
C VAL A 104 3.59 4.59 -1.68
N ALA A 105 3.16 3.91 -0.62
CA ALA A 105 3.93 3.81 0.61
C ALA A 105 4.98 2.68 0.58
N GLU A 106 5.18 1.95 -0.51
CA GLU A 106 6.24 0.94 -0.62
C GLU A 106 7.63 1.55 -0.69
N SER A 107 7.78 2.70 -1.36
CA SER A 107 9.08 3.36 -1.59
C SER A 107 9.05 4.88 -1.49
N SER A 108 7.94 5.52 -1.88
CA SER A 108 7.90 6.96 -2.15
C SER A 108 7.67 7.83 -0.91
N LEU A 109 7.20 7.25 0.19
CA LEU A 109 6.89 8.00 1.41
C LEU A 109 7.76 7.55 2.58
N THR A 110 8.23 8.50 3.37
CA THR A 110 8.91 8.22 4.64
C THR A 110 7.87 8.18 5.75
N LEU A 111 7.64 6.98 6.27
CA LEU A 111 6.76 6.73 7.41
C LEU A 111 7.61 6.31 8.60
N GLU A 112 7.47 7.02 9.70
CA GLU A 112 8.16 6.71 10.95
C GLU A 112 7.24 5.92 11.89
N ASN A 113 7.85 5.16 12.81
CA ASN A 113 7.16 4.41 13.87
C ASN A 113 6.18 3.31 13.42
N ILE A 114 6.26 2.84 12.18
CA ILE A 114 5.46 1.69 11.74
C ILE A 114 5.93 0.42 12.46
N VAL A 115 5.05 -0.12 13.30
CA VAL A 115 5.28 -1.39 14.02
C VAL A 115 4.52 -2.53 13.36
N TYR A 116 3.34 -2.27 12.82
CA TYR A 116 2.46 -3.29 12.26
C TYR A 116 2.23 -3.04 10.77
N VAL A 117 2.54 -4.04 9.97
CA VAL A 117 2.22 -4.08 8.53
C VAL A 117 1.17 -5.14 8.30
N ILE A 118 0.10 -4.80 7.59
CA ILE A 118 -0.88 -5.74 7.07
C ILE A 118 -0.79 -5.63 5.55
N ASP A 119 -0.59 -6.75 4.88
CA ASP A 119 -0.35 -6.80 3.45
C ASP A 119 -1.39 -7.67 2.77
N SER A 120 -2.26 -7.06 1.95
CA SER A 120 -3.25 -7.80 1.16
C SER A 120 -2.61 -8.72 0.13
N GLY A 121 -1.34 -8.46 -0.23
CA GLY A 121 -0.66 -9.16 -1.31
C GLY A 121 -1.12 -8.76 -2.71
N LEU A 122 -2.01 -7.78 -2.81
CA LEU A 122 -2.64 -7.40 -4.09
C LEU A 122 -2.16 -6.04 -4.57
N GLU A 123 -2.11 -5.91 -5.90
CA GLU A 123 -1.93 -4.64 -6.61
C GLU A 123 -2.78 -4.61 -7.89
N ILE A 124 -3.03 -3.41 -8.40
CA ILE A 124 -3.66 -3.22 -9.71
C ILE A 124 -2.57 -2.81 -10.69
N ASN A 125 -2.37 -3.62 -11.71
CA ASN A 125 -1.48 -3.35 -12.82
C ASN A 125 -2.27 -2.92 -14.06
N ILE A 126 -1.71 -1.96 -14.80
CA ILE A 126 -2.21 -1.57 -16.12
C ILE A 126 -1.44 -2.40 -17.13
N LEU A 127 -2.14 -3.23 -17.89
CA LEU A 127 -1.59 -4.03 -18.97
C LEU A 127 -2.12 -3.50 -20.30
N TYR A 128 -1.23 -3.09 -21.18
CA TYR A 128 -1.60 -2.71 -22.55
C TYR A 128 -1.83 -3.96 -23.39
N GLU A 129 -3.01 -4.05 -24.01
CA GLU A 129 -3.34 -5.09 -24.96
C GLU A 129 -3.27 -4.54 -26.41
N PRO A 130 -2.24 -4.91 -27.19
CA PRO A 130 -2.02 -4.34 -28.52
C PRO A 130 -3.13 -4.65 -29.52
N ASN A 131 -3.74 -5.85 -29.46
CA ASN A 131 -4.75 -6.28 -30.43
C ASN A 131 -5.99 -5.39 -30.44
N ASN A 132 -6.41 -4.93 -29.26
CA ASN A 132 -7.60 -4.10 -29.09
C ASN A 132 -7.27 -2.63 -28.80
N ASN A 133 -5.98 -2.30 -28.70
CA ASN A 133 -5.49 -0.96 -28.32
C ASN A 133 -6.13 -0.43 -27.03
N ILE A 134 -6.22 -1.27 -26.01
CA ILE A 134 -6.83 -0.93 -24.71
C ILE A 134 -5.87 -1.17 -23.56
N ASN A 135 -6.07 -0.40 -22.48
CA ASN A 135 -5.43 -0.63 -21.20
C ASN A 135 -6.36 -1.44 -20.31
N LEU A 136 -5.94 -2.62 -19.89
CA LEU A 136 -6.65 -3.48 -18.96
C LEU A 136 -6.14 -3.24 -17.54
N LEU A 137 -7.06 -3.03 -16.61
CA LEU A 137 -6.76 -3.01 -15.19
C LEU A 137 -6.88 -4.44 -14.64
N LYS A 138 -5.76 -4.99 -14.18
CA LYS A 138 -5.71 -6.34 -13.62
C LYS A 138 -5.31 -6.29 -12.16
N LYS A 139 -6.17 -6.84 -11.30
CA LYS A 139 -5.85 -7.07 -9.88
C LYS A 139 -5.14 -8.42 -9.79
N GLU A 140 -3.93 -8.44 -9.28
CA GLU A 140 -3.11 -9.65 -9.16
C GLU A 140 -2.20 -9.61 -7.94
N LEU A 141 -1.57 -10.75 -7.62
CA LEU A 141 -0.61 -10.83 -6.53
C LEU A 141 0.65 -10.04 -6.88
N ILE A 142 1.16 -9.33 -5.86
CA ILE A 142 2.43 -8.60 -5.93
C ILE A 142 3.61 -9.54 -6.15
N SER A 143 4.72 -9.00 -6.64
CA SER A 143 5.97 -9.74 -6.71
C SER A 143 6.57 -9.97 -5.32
N GLN A 144 7.49 -10.95 -5.23
CA GLN A 144 8.23 -11.24 -3.99
C GLN A 144 9.03 -10.02 -3.51
N SER A 145 9.58 -9.22 -4.44
CA SER A 145 10.31 -8.00 -4.10
C SER A 145 9.39 -6.92 -3.49
N ASN A 146 8.17 -6.77 -4.00
CA ASN A 146 7.19 -5.83 -3.44
C ASN A 146 6.75 -6.28 -2.04
N ALA A 147 6.47 -7.57 -1.85
CA ALA A 147 6.17 -8.12 -0.52
C ALA A 147 7.29 -7.83 0.49
N LYS A 148 8.56 -7.98 0.07
CA LYS A 148 9.73 -7.62 0.89
C LYS A 148 9.79 -6.13 1.20
N GLN A 149 9.45 -5.25 0.24
CA GLN A 149 9.42 -3.79 0.45
C GLN A 149 8.31 -3.41 1.43
N ARG A 150 7.07 -3.95 1.27
CA ARG A 150 5.97 -3.73 2.21
C ARG A 150 6.34 -4.17 3.62
N LYS A 151 6.83 -5.39 3.77
CA LYS A 151 7.36 -5.88 5.05
C LYS A 151 8.45 -4.97 5.63
N GLY A 152 9.35 -4.44 4.79
CA GLY A 152 10.45 -3.55 5.19
C GLY A 152 10.00 -2.17 5.68
N ARG A 153 8.70 -1.85 5.66
CA ARG A 153 8.17 -0.63 6.27
C ARG A 153 8.17 -0.68 7.79
N THR A 154 8.16 -1.86 8.39
CA THR A 154 8.35 -2.06 9.81
C THR A 154 9.76 -2.53 10.16
N GLY A 155 10.12 -2.48 11.44
CA GLY A 155 11.40 -3.01 11.93
C GLY A 155 12.61 -2.10 11.73
N ARG A 156 12.42 -0.81 11.41
CA ARG A 156 13.53 0.15 11.25
C ARG A 156 14.07 0.63 12.60
N THR A 157 13.20 0.89 13.56
CA THR A 157 13.55 1.40 14.89
C THR A 157 13.30 0.38 15.99
N ASN A 158 12.26 -0.44 15.86
CA ASN A 158 11.83 -1.42 16.84
C ASN A 158 11.43 -2.74 16.18
N LYS A 159 11.25 -3.81 16.98
CA LYS A 159 10.73 -5.09 16.50
C LYS A 159 9.35 -4.88 15.86
N GLY A 160 9.22 -5.24 14.59
CA GLY A 160 7.99 -5.07 13.83
C GLY A 160 7.31 -6.39 13.46
N TYR A 161 6.03 -6.29 13.15
CA TYR A 161 5.16 -7.42 12.81
C TYR A 161 4.56 -7.21 11.43
N CYS A 162 4.56 -8.27 10.60
CA CYS A 162 3.95 -8.25 9.28
C CYS A 162 2.99 -9.42 9.15
N PHE A 163 1.73 -9.10 8.83
CA PHE A 163 0.62 -10.03 8.59
C PHE A 163 0.33 -10.05 7.09
N HIS A 164 0.58 -11.17 6.46
CA HIS A 164 0.30 -11.39 5.05
C HIS A 164 -1.09 -12.04 4.91
N LEU A 165 -1.99 -11.41 4.15
CA LEU A 165 -3.35 -11.91 3.89
C LEU A 165 -3.38 -12.90 2.72
N TYR A 166 -2.31 -13.64 2.55
CA TYR A 166 -2.08 -14.67 1.56
C TYR A 166 -1.15 -15.73 2.14
N THR A 167 -1.04 -16.87 1.47
CA THR A 167 -0.19 -17.96 1.92
C THR A 167 1.25 -17.78 1.43
N GLU A 168 2.21 -18.37 2.13
CA GLU A 168 3.61 -18.38 1.70
C GLU A 168 3.78 -19.08 0.34
N LYS A 169 2.98 -20.12 0.07
CA LYS A 169 2.96 -20.83 -1.20
C LYS A 169 2.51 -19.94 -2.36
N GLU A 170 1.49 -19.09 -2.15
CA GLU A 170 1.04 -18.14 -3.16
C GLU A 170 2.14 -17.14 -3.48
N LEU A 171 2.81 -16.57 -2.47
CA LEU A 171 3.93 -15.66 -2.69
C LEU A 171 5.08 -16.31 -3.45
N ASN A 172 5.46 -17.54 -3.09
CA ASN A 172 6.58 -18.25 -3.74
C ASN A 172 6.27 -18.57 -5.21
N ASN A 173 5.00 -18.64 -5.61
CA ASN A 173 4.57 -18.84 -6.99
C ASN A 173 4.51 -17.53 -7.81
N THR A 174 4.70 -16.35 -7.20
CA THR A 174 4.73 -15.08 -7.94
C THR A 174 6.12 -14.82 -8.52
N HIS A 175 6.19 -13.85 -9.43
CA HIS A 175 7.47 -13.39 -9.97
C HIS A 175 8.37 -12.81 -8.88
N LYS A 176 9.67 -13.02 -9.02
CA LYS A 176 10.65 -12.45 -8.07
C LYS A 176 10.65 -10.91 -8.09
N TYR A 177 10.48 -10.32 -9.27
CA TYR A 177 10.42 -8.89 -9.50
C TYR A 177 9.21 -8.54 -10.38
N PRO A 178 8.65 -7.31 -10.28
CA PRO A 178 7.62 -6.87 -11.22
C PRO A 178 8.19 -6.82 -12.64
N PRO A 179 7.35 -7.03 -13.68
CA PRO A 179 7.79 -6.89 -15.05
C PRO A 179 8.26 -5.45 -15.32
N PRO A 180 9.31 -5.23 -16.16
CA PRO A 180 9.71 -3.89 -16.54
C PRO A 180 8.55 -3.13 -17.21
N ASN A 181 8.35 -1.86 -16.86
CA ASN A 181 7.25 -1.04 -17.38
C ASN A 181 7.19 -1.01 -18.91
N ILE A 182 8.34 -1.00 -19.58
CA ILE A 182 8.42 -1.01 -21.06
C ILE A 182 7.73 -2.22 -21.70
N LYS A 183 7.53 -3.31 -20.95
CA LYS A 183 6.86 -4.52 -21.46
C LYS A 183 5.34 -4.50 -21.26
N VAL A 184 4.82 -3.59 -20.45
CA VAL A 184 3.42 -3.62 -20.02
C VAL A 184 2.64 -2.36 -20.39
N ILE A 185 3.31 -1.27 -20.78
CA ILE A 185 2.68 0.00 -21.17
C ILE A 185 2.59 0.16 -22.70
N ASN A 186 1.66 1.02 -23.13
CA ASN A 186 1.65 1.49 -24.51
C ASN A 186 2.85 2.43 -24.75
N LEU A 187 3.69 2.10 -25.74
CA LEU A 187 4.88 2.87 -26.07
C LEU A 187 4.62 3.98 -27.11
N GLN A 188 3.41 4.10 -27.66
CA GLN A 188 3.12 5.05 -28.75
C GLN A 188 3.44 6.49 -28.35
N ASP A 189 2.98 6.94 -27.17
CA ASP A 189 3.24 8.30 -26.71
C ASP A 189 4.73 8.57 -26.46
N ILE A 190 5.45 7.57 -25.95
CA ILE A 190 6.90 7.67 -25.73
C ILE A 190 7.63 7.76 -27.06
N CYS A 191 7.26 6.92 -28.04
CA CYS A 191 7.84 6.96 -29.38
C CYS A 191 7.59 8.31 -30.08
N LEU A 192 6.36 8.83 -29.99
CA LEU A 192 6.01 10.16 -30.54
C LEU A 192 6.82 11.28 -29.88
N LEU A 193 7.01 11.22 -28.56
CA LEU A 193 7.84 12.19 -27.84
C LEU A 193 9.30 12.15 -28.33
N PHE A 194 9.88 10.96 -28.49
CA PHE A 194 11.24 10.81 -29.01
C PHE A 194 11.36 11.34 -30.46
N MET A 195 10.39 11.05 -31.32
CA MET A 195 10.39 11.56 -32.71
C MET A 195 10.33 13.09 -32.74
N LYS A 196 9.51 13.70 -31.89
CA LYS A 196 9.43 15.16 -31.73
C LYS A 196 10.76 15.74 -31.27
N LEU A 197 11.37 15.19 -30.23
CA LEU A 197 12.67 15.66 -29.73
C LEU A 197 13.77 15.55 -30.80
N GLN A 198 13.79 14.49 -31.58
CA GLN A 198 14.75 14.34 -32.70
C GLN A 198 14.54 15.41 -33.77
N SER A 199 13.28 15.76 -34.11
CA SER A 199 12.99 16.82 -35.07
C SER A 199 13.43 18.21 -34.56
N ASP A 200 13.19 18.50 -33.29
CA ASP A 200 13.57 19.77 -32.67
C ASP A 200 15.10 19.95 -32.60
N ILE A 201 15.85 18.87 -32.41
CA ILE A 201 17.33 18.89 -32.45
C ILE A 201 17.83 19.18 -33.86
N LYS A 202 17.29 18.51 -34.89
CA LYS A 202 17.70 18.70 -36.30
C LYS A 202 17.36 20.08 -36.87
N GLN A 203 16.44 20.83 -36.25
CA GLN A 203 16.11 22.21 -36.65
C GLN A 203 17.04 23.27 -36.04
N LYS A 204 17.90 22.87 -35.08
CA LYS A 204 18.85 23.80 -34.40
C LYS A 204 20.27 23.69 -34.92
N ASP A 205 20.56 22.72 -35.78
CA ASP A 205 21.80 22.58 -36.56
C ASP A 205 21.60 23.15 -37.96
#